data_07ec62377c68f0bbc6f626dcf5b0d756
#
_entry.id   07ec62377c68f0bbc6f626dcf5b0d756
#
_cell.length_a   1.000
_cell.length_b   1.000
_cell.length_c   1.000
_cell.angle_alpha   90.00
_cell.angle_beta   90.00
_cell.angle_gamma   90.00
#
_symmetry.space_group_name_H-M   'P 1'
#
loop_
_entity.id
_entity.type
_entity.pdbx_description
1 polymer ?
#
loop_
_entity_poly.entity_id
_entity_poly.type
_entity_poly.pdbx_seq_one_letter_code
_entity_poly.pdbx_strand_id
1 'polypeptide(L)'
;MNNIRRIQYFLFCLLAIGLASCSDDDNNDKKTGYEGILTELAAKVDATTQQLWGTSPSIVNTERADALSTIQGYADKCLDDYFISFLNGFDQASMSMEKSEPILYYYRSAFDRVMDGIKNSKVENGTAEIWLLYNMGYIVKTPSGCFAIDISHRWAKELAPYIDFLCVTHKHSDHYNTDLIQAMFDLGKPVLSNYLKDTTYPYTAKGDKDYEIGKFKIRTCITDHNNSGLSNFVTIFQIDCGDDTG
;
A
#
# COMPACT_ATOMS: atom_id res chain seq x y z
N MET A 1 -6.29 -26.15 14.24
CA MET A 1 -5.06 -25.64 13.58
C MET A 1 -5.31 -24.50 12.59
N ASN A 2 -6.55 -24.03 12.41
CA ASN A 2 -6.88 -23.01 11.38
C ASN A 2 -6.82 -21.55 11.86
N ASN A 3 -6.78 -21.30 13.18
CA ASN A 3 -6.85 -19.94 13.71
C ASN A 3 -5.52 -19.15 13.65
N ILE A 4 -4.38 -19.84 13.62
CA ILE A 4 -3.06 -19.17 13.63
C ILE A 4 -2.72 -18.55 12.27
N ARG A 5 -3.18 -19.15 11.16
CA ARG A 5 -2.95 -18.58 9.81
C ARG A 5 -3.78 -17.31 9.56
N ARG A 6 -4.98 -17.18 10.15
CA ARG A 6 -5.83 -15.99 10.04
C ARG A 6 -5.18 -14.75 10.65
N ILE A 7 -4.49 -14.88 11.78
CA ILE A 7 -3.87 -13.76 12.50
C ILE A 7 -2.70 -13.16 11.71
N GLN A 8 -1.94 -13.95 10.98
CA GLN A 8 -0.76 -13.48 10.25
C GLN A 8 -1.07 -12.53 9.08
N TYR A 9 -2.17 -12.76 8.36
CA TYR A 9 -2.53 -11.91 7.21
C TYR A 9 -3.13 -10.56 7.61
N PHE A 10 -3.71 -10.45 8.80
CA PHE A 10 -4.46 -9.26 9.24
C PHE A 10 -3.62 -8.25 10.03
N LEU A 11 -2.61 -8.71 10.77
CA LEU A 11 -1.77 -7.79 11.56
C LEU A 11 -1.02 -6.77 10.67
N PHE A 12 -0.81 -7.08 9.41
CA PHE A 12 -0.12 -6.21 8.45
C PHE A 12 -1.02 -5.17 7.77
N CYS A 13 -2.34 -5.38 7.72
CA CYS A 13 -3.27 -4.41 7.12
C CYS A 13 -3.45 -3.11 7.94
N LEU A 14 -2.93 -3.07 9.16
CA LEU A 14 -3.32 -2.08 10.17
C LEU A 14 -2.36 -0.91 10.35
N LEU A 15 -1.23 -0.89 9.65
CA LEU A 15 -0.18 0.13 9.87
C LEU A 15 -0.10 1.22 8.79
N ALA A 16 -1.15 1.43 7.98
CA ALA A 16 -1.19 2.58 7.08
C ALA A 16 -1.53 3.86 7.86
N ILE A 17 -0.51 4.53 8.42
CA ILE A 17 -0.73 5.74 9.19
C ILE A 17 0.29 6.80 8.80
N GLY A 18 -0.19 7.75 8.01
CA GLY A 18 0.48 9.03 7.84
C GLY A 18 0.30 9.91 9.07
N LEU A 19 1.34 10.57 9.50
CA LEU A 19 1.27 11.72 10.39
C LEU A 19 0.67 12.88 9.58
N ALA A 20 -0.65 13.07 9.64
CA ALA A 20 -1.26 14.30 9.14
C ALA A 20 -1.48 15.25 10.31
N SER A 21 -0.80 16.37 10.29
CA SER A 21 -1.12 17.53 11.12
C SER A 21 -2.53 17.99 10.77
N CYS A 22 -3.38 18.11 11.77
CA CYS A 22 -4.71 18.71 11.64
C CYS A 22 -4.55 20.18 11.22
N SER A 23 -5.05 20.54 10.05
CA SER A 23 -5.56 21.87 9.79
C SER A 23 -7.06 21.74 9.59
N ASP A 24 -7.83 22.35 10.48
CA ASP A 24 -9.26 22.53 10.33
C ASP A 24 -9.51 23.39 9.10
N ASP A 25 -10.07 22.79 8.05
CA ASP A 25 -10.81 23.51 7.03
C ASP A 25 -12.07 22.72 6.70
N ASP A 26 -13.18 23.31 7.08
CA ASP A 26 -14.53 22.91 6.71
C ASP A 26 -14.66 22.85 5.17
N ASN A 27 -14.61 21.66 4.60
CA ASN A 27 -15.20 21.36 3.30
C ASN A 27 -15.88 19.99 3.37
N ASN A 28 -17.09 20.06 3.86
CA ASN A 28 -18.09 19.02 3.83
C ASN A 28 -18.61 18.90 2.41
N ASP A 29 -17.98 18.08 1.55
CA ASP A 29 -18.54 17.50 0.32
C ASP A 29 -17.51 16.66 -0.45
N LYS A 30 -16.71 15.82 0.23
CA LYS A 30 -16.10 14.68 -0.46
C LYS A 30 -16.95 13.44 -0.18
N LYS A 31 -18.01 13.30 -0.95
CA LYS A 31 -18.66 12.01 -1.11
C LYS A 31 -17.57 11.02 -1.57
N THR A 32 -17.19 10.13 -0.67
CA THR A 32 -16.44 8.93 -1.03
C THR A 32 -17.20 8.29 -2.20
N GLY A 33 -16.52 7.72 -3.19
CA GLY A 33 -17.13 7.11 -4.38
C GLY A 33 -18.06 5.91 -4.11
N TYR A 34 -18.65 5.86 -2.92
CA TYR A 34 -19.50 4.81 -2.39
C TYR A 34 -20.95 5.23 -2.32
N GLU A 35 -21.46 5.88 -3.36
CA GLU A 35 -22.90 6.14 -3.47
C GLU A 35 -23.66 4.80 -3.37
N GLY A 36 -24.48 4.67 -2.35
CA GLY A 36 -25.32 3.50 -2.11
C GLY A 36 -24.83 2.51 -1.04
N ILE A 37 -23.80 2.86 -0.25
CA ILE A 37 -23.46 2.12 0.98
C ILE A 37 -24.58 2.32 2.00
N LEU A 38 -24.91 1.25 2.74
CA LEU A 38 -25.81 1.37 3.87
C LEU A 38 -25.23 2.39 4.84
N THR A 39 -25.95 3.48 5.09
CA THR A 39 -25.50 4.63 5.90
C THR A 39 -25.03 4.20 7.29
N GLU A 40 -25.67 3.18 7.88
CA GLU A 40 -25.31 2.64 9.18
C GLU A 40 -23.93 1.94 9.17
N LEU A 41 -23.65 1.15 8.13
CA LEU A 41 -22.36 0.48 7.98
C LEU A 41 -21.22 1.50 7.81
N ALA A 42 -21.39 2.45 6.92
CA ALA A 42 -20.42 3.51 6.68
C ALA A 42 -20.15 4.31 7.95
N ALA A 43 -21.18 4.77 8.64
CA ALA A 43 -21.03 5.55 9.88
C ALA A 43 -20.26 4.77 10.97
N LYS A 44 -20.54 3.46 11.10
CA LYS A 44 -19.87 2.62 12.10
C LYS A 44 -18.40 2.39 11.79
N VAL A 45 -18.07 2.10 10.54
CA VAL A 45 -16.67 1.90 10.11
C VAL A 45 -15.92 3.23 10.15
N ASP A 46 -16.52 4.31 9.67
CA ASP A 46 -15.90 5.62 9.67
C ASP A 46 -15.58 6.11 11.09
N ALA A 47 -16.47 5.92 12.07
CA ALA A 47 -16.20 6.26 13.46
C ALA A 47 -14.96 5.50 13.99
N THR A 48 -14.85 4.21 13.72
CA THR A 48 -13.71 3.39 14.14
C THR A 48 -12.41 3.79 13.43
N THR A 49 -12.49 4.09 12.13
CA THR A 49 -11.32 4.52 11.35
C THR A 49 -10.83 5.89 11.76
N GLN A 50 -11.73 6.84 12.05
CA GLN A 50 -11.36 8.16 12.59
C GLN A 50 -10.70 8.03 13.96
N GLN A 51 -11.22 7.19 14.84
CA GLN A 51 -10.57 6.89 16.11
C GLN A 51 -9.14 6.37 15.91
N LEU A 52 -8.94 5.38 15.03
CA LEU A 52 -7.62 4.84 14.70
C LEU A 52 -6.69 5.92 14.14
N TRP A 53 -7.17 6.69 13.17
CA TRP A 53 -6.37 7.69 12.48
C TRP A 53 -6.09 8.92 13.30
N GLY A 54 -6.86 9.18 14.36
CA GLY A 54 -6.59 10.20 15.38
C GLY A 54 -5.48 9.83 16.36
N THR A 55 -5.01 8.57 16.35
CA THR A 55 -3.93 8.10 17.22
C THR A 55 -2.58 8.07 16.50
N SER A 56 -1.48 8.29 17.24
CA SER A 56 -0.13 8.15 16.67
C SER A 56 0.22 6.69 16.40
N PRO A 57 0.77 6.36 15.21
CA PRO A 57 1.24 4.99 14.90
C PRO A 57 2.40 4.53 15.78
N SER A 58 3.19 5.46 16.29
CA SER A 58 4.35 5.15 17.14
C SER A 58 3.97 4.91 18.60
N ILE A 59 2.70 5.10 18.98
CA ILE A 59 2.24 4.94 20.37
C ILE A 59 1.15 3.88 20.41
N VAL A 60 1.41 2.81 21.17
CA VAL A 60 0.38 1.81 21.49
C VAL A 60 -0.30 2.23 22.78
N ASN A 61 -1.53 2.70 22.67
CA ASN A 61 -2.41 3.04 23.81
C ASN A 61 -3.73 2.26 23.70
N THR A 62 -4.56 2.35 24.72
CA THR A 62 -5.83 1.62 24.79
C THR A 62 -6.76 2.03 23.66
N GLU A 63 -6.89 3.31 23.37
CA GLU A 63 -7.74 3.83 22.31
C GLU A 63 -7.39 3.25 20.93
N ARG A 64 -6.09 3.21 20.61
CA ARG A 64 -5.60 2.61 19.37
C ARG A 64 -5.82 1.11 19.35
N ALA A 65 -5.54 0.42 20.47
CA ALA A 65 -5.75 -1.02 20.59
C ALA A 65 -7.23 -1.41 20.40
N ASP A 66 -8.16 -0.64 20.97
CA ASP A 66 -9.60 -0.85 20.84
C ASP A 66 -10.08 -0.65 19.38
N ALA A 67 -9.60 0.40 18.70
CA ALA A 67 -9.91 0.62 17.30
C ALA A 67 -9.39 -0.53 16.42
N LEU A 68 -8.16 -0.98 16.63
CA LEU A 68 -7.56 -2.11 15.93
C LEU A 68 -8.33 -3.42 16.20
N SER A 69 -8.72 -3.67 17.43
CA SER A 69 -9.53 -4.84 17.82
C SER A 69 -10.90 -4.82 17.14
N THR A 70 -11.51 -3.65 17.02
CA THR A 70 -12.81 -3.49 16.34
C THR A 70 -12.67 -3.80 14.84
N ILE A 71 -11.63 -3.29 14.19
CA ILE A 71 -11.36 -3.57 12.77
C ILE A 71 -11.03 -5.07 12.57
N GLN A 72 -10.25 -5.68 13.48
CA GLN A 72 -10.02 -7.12 13.48
C GLN A 72 -11.33 -7.89 13.57
N GLY A 73 -12.26 -7.45 14.40
CA GLY A 73 -13.60 -8.06 14.51
C GLY A 73 -14.44 -7.98 13.22
N TYR A 74 -14.22 -6.97 12.38
CA TYR A 74 -14.81 -6.93 11.02
C TYR A 74 -14.19 -8.00 10.12
N ALA A 75 -12.87 -8.15 10.19
CA ALA A 75 -12.15 -9.15 9.44
C ALA A 75 -12.56 -10.58 9.79
N ASP A 76 -12.67 -10.86 11.08
CA ASP A 76 -13.02 -12.19 11.58
C ASP A 76 -14.43 -12.64 11.15
N LYS A 77 -15.28 -11.69 10.78
CA LYS A 77 -16.65 -11.96 10.30
C LYS A 77 -16.73 -12.12 8.77
N CYS A 78 -15.74 -11.64 8.04
CA CYS A 78 -15.69 -11.80 6.60
C CYS A 78 -15.29 -13.23 6.25
N LEU A 79 -16.00 -13.86 5.32
CA LEU A 79 -15.64 -15.19 4.84
C LEU A 79 -14.36 -15.11 4.00
N ASP A 80 -13.44 -16.05 4.23
CA ASP A 80 -12.14 -16.08 3.54
C ASP A 80 -12.27 -16.07 2.02
N ASP A 81 -13.23 -16.86 1.47
CA ASP A 81 -13.47 -16.95 0.03
C ASP A 81 -13.91 -15.61 -0.57
N TYR A 82 -14.75 -14.85 0.15
CA TYR A 82 -15.19 -13.53 -0.28
C TYR A 82 -14.04 -12.54 -0.27
N PHE A 83 -13.25 -12.55 0.79
CA PHE A 83 -12.11 -11.65 0.93
C PHE A 83 -11.07 -11.91 -0.16
N ILE A 84 -10.69 -13.16 -0.40
CA ILE A 84 -9.73 -13.55 -1.43
C ILE A 84 -10.25 -13.21 -2.82
N SER A 85 -11.52 -13.51 -3.11
CA SER A 85 -12.15 -13.18 -4.40
C SER A 85 -12.15 -11.68 -4.65
N PHE A 86 -12.50 -10.89 -3.64
CA PHE A 86 -12.48 -9.45 -3.70
C PHE A 86 -11.06 -8.90 -3.95
N LEU A 87 -10.06 -9.34 -3.19
CA LEU A 87 -8.68 -8.87 -3.33
C LEU A 87 -8.10 -9.17 -4.71
N ASN A 88 -8.39 -10.34 -5.25
CA ASN A 88 -7.89 -10.77 -6.56
C ASN A 88 -8.65 -10.16 -7.74
N GLY A 89 -9.83 -9.61 -7.52
CA GLY A 89 -10.64 -9.00 -8.58
C GLY A 89 -11.17 -10.01 -9.63
N PHE A 90 -11.20 -11.30 -9.32
CA PHE A 90 -11.56 -12.35 -10.27
C PHE A 90 -13.05 -12.42 -10.58
N ASP A 91 -13.91 -11.90 -9.71
CA ASP A 91 -15.35 -11.93 -9.87
C ASP A 91 -15.92 -10.52 -9.89
N GLN A 92 -16.69 -10.20 -10.93
CA GLN A 92 -17.39 -8.90 -11.00
C GLN A 92 -18.40 -8.74 -9.85
N ALA A 93 -19.01 -9.81 -9.36
CA ALA A 93 -19.90 -9.77 -8.20
C ALA A 93 -19.16 -9.28 -6.94
N SER A 94 -17.86 -9.54 -6.83
CA SER A 94 -17.03 -9.06 -5.73
C SER A 94 -16.82 -7.53 -5.74
N MET A 95 -17.08 -6.85 -6.84
CA MET A 95 -16.84 -5.40 -6.98
C MET A 95 -17.77 -4.52 -6.13
N SER A 96 -18.86 -5.09 -5.61
CA SER A 96 -19.79 -4.38 -4.73
C SER A 96 -19.68 -4.80 -3.27
N MET A 97 -18.80 -5.74 -2.94
CA MET A 97 -18.70 -6.29 -1.59
C MET A 97 -18.19 -5.28 -0.56
N GLU A 98 -17.39 -4.30 -0.98
CA GLU A 98 -17.02 -3.17 -0.12
C GLU A 98 -18.23 -2.34 0.35
N LYS A 99 -19.39 -2.52 -0.26
CA LYS A 99 -20.63 -1.85 0.14
C LYS A 99 -21.39 -2.58 1.24
N SER A 100 -21.11 -3.84 1.46
CA SER A 100 -21.80 -4.70 2.43
C SER A 100 -20.89 -5.26 3.53
N GLU A 101 -19.61 -5.43 3.25
CA GLU A 101 -18.64 -6.03 4.16
C GLU A 101 -17.77 -4.96 4.85
N PRO A 102 -17.87 -4.79 6.18
CA PRO A 102 -17.17 -3.72 6.90
C PRO A 102 -15.66 -3.70 6.69
N ILE A 103 -15.02 -4.87 6.63
CA ILE A 103 -13.56 -4.95 6.43
C ILE A 103 -13.16 -4.52 5.01
N LEU A 104 -13.99 -4.80 4.01
CA LEU A 104 -13.71 -4.40 2.63
C LEU A 104 -13.97 -2.90 2.43
N TYR A 105 -14.96 -2.36 3.12
CA TYR A 105 -15.17 -0.92 3.18
C TYR A 105 -13.96 -0.21 3.82
N TYR A 106 -13.47 -0.73 4.96
CA TYR A 106 -12.25 -0.22 5.59
C TYR A 106 -11.04 -0.28 4.64
N TYR A 107 -10.85 -1.40 3.96
CA TYR A 107 -9.77 -1.61 2.99
C TYR A 107 -9.78 -0.55 1.88
N ARG A 108 -10.96 -0.19 1.37
CA ARG A 108 -11.12 0.90 0.40
C ARG A 108 -10.84 2.26 1.03
N SER A 109 -11.46 2.55 2.18
CA SER A 109 -11.27 3.83 2.88
C SER A 109 -9.81 4.10 3.23
N ALA A 110 -9.06 3.06 3.62
CA ALA A 110 -7.63 3.15 3.85
C ALA A 110 -6.84 3.49 2.56
N PHE A 111 -7.22 2.89 1.43
CA PHE A 111 -6.65 3.23 0.13
C PHE A 111 -6.94 4.69 -0.25
N ASP A 112 -8.18 5.13 -0.13
CA ASP A 112 -8.58 6.50 -0.46
C ASP A 112 -7.82 7.54 0.40
N ARG A 113 -7.61 7.23 1.69
CA ARG A 113 -6.80 8.08 2.59
C ARG A 113 -5.34 8.19 2.11
N VAL A 114 -4.72 7.08 1.72
CA VAL A 114 -3.35 7.10 1.18
C VAL A 114 -3.30 7.90 -0.12
N MET A 115 -4.26 7.71 -1.02
CA MET A 115 -4.36 8.47 -2.26
C MET A 115 -4.53 9.98 -2.01
N ASP A 116 -5.32 10.35 -1.02
CA ASP A 116 -5.48 11.75 -0.61
C ASP A 116 -4.16 12.32 -0.07
N GLY A 117 -3.46 11.57 0.79
CA GLY A 117 -2.14 11.93 1.29
C GLY A 117 -1.14 12.14 0.16
N ILE A 118 -1.03 11.19 -0.79
CA ILE A 118 -0.13 11.32 -1.94
C ILE A 118 -0.40 12.59 -2.75
N LYS A 119 -1.67 12.94 -2.94
CA LYS A 119 -2.09 14.10 -3.76
C LYS A 119 -1.86 15.43 -3.05
N ASN A 120 -2.14 15.49 -1.76
CA ASN A 120 -2.33 16.75 -1.05
C ASN A 120 -1.23 17.06 -0.02
N SER A 121 -0.46 16.06 0.46
CA SER A 121 0.58 16.35 1.45
C SER A 121 1.73 17.15 0.85
N LYS A 122 2.34 17.99 1.69
CA LYS A 122 3.57 18.73 1.39
C LYS A 122 4.65 18.18 2.31
N VAL A 123 5.70 17.62 1.70
CA VAL A 123 6.83 17.04 2.43
C VAL A 123 7.95 18.07 2.49
N GLU A 124 8.48 18.33 3.69
CA GLU A 124 9.59 19.26 3.92
C GLU A 124 10.94 18.60 3.65
N ASN A 125 11.96 19.38 3.32
CA ASN A 125 13.32 18.89 3.14
C ASN A 125 13.80 18.14 4.39
N GLY A 126 14.50 17.03 4.19
CA GLY A 126 14.99 16.18 5.26
C GLY A 126 13.91 15.31 5.91
N THR A 127 12.72 15.25 5.34
CA THR A 127 11.61 14.40 5.83
C THR A 127 11.03 13.53 4.72
N ALA A 128 10.30 12.49 5.12
CA ALA A 128 9.51 11.66 4.22
C ALA A 128 8.16 11.31 4.85
N GLU A 129 7.13 11.25 4.04
CA GLU A 129 5.87 10.61 4.42
C GLU A 129 5.84 9.20 3.86
N ILE A 130 5.55 8.23 4.74
CA ILE A 130 5.54 6.81 4.41
C ILE A 130 4.18 6.23 4.79
N TRP A 131 3.53 5.59 3.83
CA TRP A 131 2.29 4.86 4.03
C TRP A 131 2.53 3.37 3.80
N LEU A 132 2.11 2.54 4.76
CA LEU A 132 1.93 1.12 4.54
C LEU A 132 0.56 0.92 3.89
N LEU A 133 0.55 0.49 2.64
CA LEU A 133 -0.66 0.21 1.89
C LEU A 133 -0.83 -1.29 1.71
N TYR A 134 -1.56 -1.91 2.60
CA TYR A 134 -1.91 -3.33 2.56
C TYR A 134 -0.70 -4.28 2.41
N ASN A 135 -0.61 -5.29 3.28
CA ASN A 135 0.38 -6.35 3.29
C ASN A 135 1.84 -5.82 3.31
N MET A 136 2.61 -6.00 2.25
CA MET A 136 4.02 -5.60 2.15
C MET A 136 4.24 -4.27 1.40
N GLY A 137 3.16 -3.61 0.98
CA GLY A 137 3.23 -2.43 0.12
C GLY A 137 3.54 -1.14 0.85
N TYR A 138 4.55 -0.41 0.40
CA TYR A 138 4.89 0.91 0.91
C TYR A 138 4.82 1.96 -0.20
N ILE A 139 4.37 3.15 0.18
CA ILE A 139 4.48 4.35 -0.63
C ILE A 139 5.27 5.36 0.15
N VAL A 140 6.27 5.95 -0.49
CA VAL A 140 7.17 6.93 0.10
C VAL A 140 7.13 8.21 -0.72
N LYS A 141 6.79 9.32 -0.07
CA LYS A 141 6.81 10.65 -0.65
C LYS A 141 7.86 11.52 0.03
N THR A 142 8.71 12.14 -0.77
CA THR A 142 9.77 13.04 -0.35
C THR A 142 9.67 14.34 -1.15
N PRO A 143 10.44 15.38 -0.83
CA PRO A 143 10.55 16.58 -1.67
C PRO A 143 11.07 16.29 -3.09
N SER A 144 11.78 15.19 -3.28
CA SER A 144 12.33 14.78 -4.59
C SER A 144 11.32 14.05 -5.48
N GLY A 145 10.23 13.52 -4.90
CA GLY A 145 9.21 12.78 -5.62
C GLY A 145 8.53 11.70 -4.76
N CYS A 146 7.80 10.83 -5.43
CA CYS A 146 7.03 9.77 -4.81
C CYS A 146 7.35 8.42 -5.46
N PHE A 147 7.56 7.38 -4.67
CA PHE A 147 7.77 6.02 -5.19
C PHE A 147 7.02 4.98 -4.36
N ALA A 148 6.89 3.79 -4.94
CA ALA A 148 6.23 2.68 -4.29
C ALA A 148 7.11 1.42 -4.26
N ILE A 149 6.89 0.58 -3.25
CA ILE A 149 7.59 -0.70 -3.05
C ILE A 149 6.53 -1.77 -2.79
N ASP A 150 6.60 -2.89 -3.51
CA ASP A 150 5.82 -4.12 -3.27
C ASP A 150 4.31 -3.92 -3.16
N ILE A 151 3.71 -3.21 -4.09
CA ILE A 151 2.27 -2.94 -4.07
C ILE A 151 1.49 -4.11 -4.68
N SER A 152 0.67 -4.78 -3.87
CA SER A 152 -0.25 -5.84 -4.29
C SER A 152 -1.73 -5.50 -4.10
N HIS A 153 -2.07 -4.23 -3.97
CA HIS A 153 -3.42 -3.75 -3.67
C HIS A 153 -4.36 -3.87 -4.88
N ARG A 154 -5.66 -4.13 -4.64
CA ARG A 154 -6.69 -4.25 -5.69
C ARG A 154 -6.76 -3.03 -6.63
N TRP A 155 -6.68 -1.82 -6.07
CA TRP A 155 -6.71 -0.57 -6.84
C TRP A 155 -5.31 0.00 -7.10
N ALA A 156 -4.27 -0.82 -7.02
CA ALA A 156 -2.89 -0.39 -7.20
C ALA A 156 -2.66 0.42 -8.49
N LYS A 157 -3.37 0.08 -9.58
CA LYS A 157 -3.28 0.80 -10.86
C LYS A 157 -3.54 2.30 -10.73
N GLU A 158 -4.38 2.71 -9.78
CA GLU A 158 -4.70 4.13 -9.55
C GLU A 158 -3.50 4.93 -9.03
N LEU A 159 -2.46 4.26 -8.51
CA LEU A 159 -1.21 4.90 -8.06
C LEU A 159 -0.30 5.35 -9.21
N ALA A 160 -0.36 4.69 -10.36
CA ALA A 160 0.61 4.88 -11.45
C ALA A 160 0.83 6.35 -11.88
N PRO A 161 -0.19 7.22 -11.96
CA PRO A 161 0.02 8.63 -12.29
C PRO A 161 0.80 9.41 -11.23
N TYR A 162 0.79 8.98 -9.97
CA TYR A 162 1.26 9.73 -8.81
C TYR A 162 2.61 9.27 -8.26
N ILE A 163 3.13 8.14 -8.72
CA ILE A 163 4.45 7.64 -8.34
C ILE A 163 5.42 7.78 -9.51
N ASP A 164 6.68 8.08 -9.23
CA ASP A 164 7.73 8.27 -10.22
C ASP A 164 8.35 6.94 -10.67
N PHE A 165 8.46 5.99 -9.76
CA PHE A 165 8.91 4.63 -10.05
C PHE A 165 8.32 3.62 -9.05
N LEU A 166 8.38 2.34 -9.44
CA LEU A 166 7.96 1.20 -8.63
C LEU A 166 9.14 0.25 -8.41
N CYS A 167 9.38 -0.15 -7.16
CA CYS A 167 10.29 -1.22 -6.81
C CYS A 167 9.49 -2.50 -6.48
N VAL A 168 9.90 -3.64 -7.03
CA VAL A 168 9.33 -4.94 -6.69
C VAL A 168 10.46 -5.86 -6.25
N THR A 169 10.44 -6.25 -4.98
CA THR A 169 11.52 -7.02 -4.38
C THR A 169 11.62 -8.42 -4.97
N HIS A 170 10.52 -9.09 -5.20
CA HIS A 170 10.50 -10.42 -5.81
C HIS A 170 9.13 -10.83 -6.34
N LYS A 171 9.08 -11.96 -7.03
CA LYS A 171 7.89 -12.47 -7.72
C LYS A 171 7.02 -13.36 -6.84
N HIS A 172 6.61 -12.88 -5.66
CA HIS A 172 5.48 -13.46 -4.94
C HIS A 172 4.25 -12.57 -5.11
N SER A 173 3.06 -13.17 -5.19
CA SER A 173 1.81 -12.46 -5.55
C SER A 173 1.41 -11.34 -4.59
N ASP A 174 1.92 -11.38 -3.37
CA ASP A 174 1.71 -10.38 -2.33
C ASP A 174 2.70 -9.19 -2.41
N HIS A 175 3.61 -9.18 -3.39
CA HIS A 175 4.59 -8.12 -3.62
C HIS A 175 4.36 -7.32 -4.91
N TYR A 176 3.46 -7.72 -5.78
CA TYR A 176 3.23 -7.00 -7.02
C TYR A 176 1.77 -7.03 -7.49
N ASN A 177 1.44 -6.07 -8.33
CA ASN A 177 0.18 -6.02 -9.07
C ASN A 177 0.49 -5.82 -10.55
N THR A 178 0.01 -6.73 -11.40
CA THR A 178 0.29 -6.71 -12.84
C THR A 178 -0.30 -5.49 -13.54
N ASP A 179 -1.48 -5.02 -13.11
CA ASP A 179 -2.14 -3.87 -13.70
C ASP A 179 -1.40 -2.57 -13.37
N LEU A 180 -0.83 -2.48 -12.15
CA LEU A 180 0.05 -1.36 -11.80
C LEU A 180 1.33 -1.37 -12.64
N ILE A 181 2.00 -2.53 -12.76
CA ILE A 181 3.22 -2.66 -13.57
C ILE A 181 2.93 -2.25 -15.02
N GLN A 182 1.84 -2.73 -15.61
CA GLN A 182 1.45 -2.36 -16.96
C GLN A 182 1.17 -0.86 -17.08
N ALA A 183 0.44 -0.28 -16.12
CA ALA A 183 0.15 1.16 -16.13
C ALA A 183 1.42 2.02 -15.98
N MET A 184 2.42 1.56 -15.21
CA MET A 184 3.73 2.22 -15.13
C MET A 184 4.44 2.20 -16.48
N PHE A 185 4.44 1.05 -17.18
CA PHE A 185 5.02 0.93 -18.52
C PHE A 185 4.30 1.82 -19.54
N ASP A 186 2.97 1.85 -19.52
CA ASP A 186 2.15 2.69 -20.41
C ASP A 186 2.45 4.19 -20.22
N LEU A 187 2.82 4.59 -19.00
CA LEU A 187 3.24 5.95 -18.66
C LEU A 187 4.75 6.20 -18.86
N GLY A 188 5.52 5.21 -19.32
CA GLY A 188 6.97 5.31 -19.47
C GLY A 188 7.73 5.43 -18.16
N LYS A 189 7.13 5.01 -17.04
CA LYS A 189 7.72 5.11 -15.71
C LYS A 189 8.49 3.85 -15.33
N PRO A 190 9.64 3.97 -14.63
CA PRO A 190 10.48 2.83 -14.28
C PRO A 190 9.80 1.84 -13.32
N VAL A 191 10.02 0.55 -13.58
CA VAL A 191 9.72 -0.55 -12.65
C VAL A 191 11.00 -1.34 -12.41
N LEU A 192 11.55 -1.25 -11.21
CA LEU A 192 12.77 -1.97 -10.82
C LEU A 192 12.40 -3.33 -10.25
N SER A 193 12.89 -4.40 -10.87
CA SER A 193 12.62 -5.78 -10.44
C SER A 193 13.64 -6.74 -11.03
N ASN A 194 13.88 -7.87 -10.36
CA ASN A 194 14.77 -8.94 -10.85
C ASN A 194 14.08 -9.99 -11.72
N TYR A 195 12.75 -9.98 -11.79
CA TYR A 195 11.98 -11.03 -12.51
C TYR A 195 11.34 -10.58 -13.81
N LEU A 196 11.33 -9.31 -14.14
CA LEU A 196 10.87 -8.83 -15.43
C LEU A 196 11.75 -9.42 -16.52
N LYS A 197 11.14 -10.16 -17.46
CA LYS A 197 11.86 -11.02 -18.41
C LYS A 197 12.58 -10.27 -19.53
N ASP A 198 12.20 -9.03 -19.80
CA ASP A 198 12.85 -8.25 -20.84
C ASP A 198 14.24 -7.81 -20.38
N THR A 199 15.24 -8.49 -20.92
CA THR A 199 16.66 -8.23 -20.63
C THR A 199 17.14 -6.92 -21.23
N THR A 200 16.39 -6.32 -22.14
CA THR A 200 16.69 -5.02 -22.74
C THR A 200 16.12 -3.87 -21.92
N TYR A 201 15.22 -4.15 -21.00
CA TYR A 201 14.64 -3.14 -20.12
C TYR A 201 15.69 -2.63 -19.14
N PRO A 202 15.98 -1.32 -19.12
CA PRO A 202 17.15 -0.78 -18.40
C PRO A 202 17.08 -0.93 -16.89
N TYR A 203 15.88 -1.10 -16.34
CA TYR A 203 15.63 -1.22 -14.90
C TYR A 203 15.45 -2.67 -14.42
N THR A 204 15.78 -3.66 -15.24
CA THR A 204 15.81 -5.06 -14.81
C THR A 204 17.03 -5.29 -13.91
N ALA A 205 16.79 -5.37 -12.60
CA ALA A 205 17.82 -5.55 -11.58
C ALA A 205 18.16 -7.03 -11.40
N LYS A 206 19.12 -7.56 -12.16
CA LYS A 206 19.58 -8.97 -12.08
C LYS A 206 20.93 -9.14 -11.35
N GLY A 207 21.36 -8.15 -10.63
CA GLY A 207 22.59 -8.12 -9.88
C GLY A 207 22.73 -6.82 -9.12
N ASP A 208 23.90 -6.62 -8.51
CA ASP A 208 24.23 -5.36 -7.87
C ASP A 208 24.37 -4.28 -8.94
N LYS A 209 23.57 -3.25 -8.86
CA LYS A 209 23.53 -2.18 -9.84
C LYS A 209 23.07 -0.87 -9.24
N ASP A 210 23.60 0.23 -9.75
CA ASP A 210 23.18 1.58 -9.41
C ASP A 210 22.27 2.13 -10.53
N TYR A 211 21.21 2.85 -10.13
CA TYR A 211 20.28 3.55 -11.01
C TYR A 211 20.10 4.98 -10.55
N GLU A 212 19.81 5.86 -11.49
CA GLU A 212 19.40 7.24 -11.23
C GLU A 212 18.03 7.49 -11.86
N ILE A 213 17.07 7.98 -11.05
CA ILE A 213 15.72 8.33 -11.49
C ILE A 213 15.39 9.70 -10.90
N GLY A 214 15.39 10.73 -11.72
CA GLY A 214 15.28 12.11 -11.23
C GLY A 214 16.41 12.44 -10.26
N LYS A 215 16.07 12.75 -9.01
CA LYS A 215 17.06 12.99 -7.94
C LYS A 215 17.40 11.74 -7.13
N PHE A 216 16.65 10.66 -7.32
CA PHE A 216 16.85 9.42 -6.58
C PHE A 216 18.06 8.65 -7.10
N LYS A 217 18.91 8.17 -6.17
CA LYS A 217 19.96 7.22 -6.47
C LYS A 217 19.61 5.89 -5.81
N ILE A 218 19.50 4.85 -6.61
CA ILE A 218 19.01 3.56 -6.16
C ILE A 218 20.10 2.52 -6.38
N ARG A 219 20.53 1.88 -5.30
CA ARG A 219 21.43 0.73 -5.36
C ARG A 219 20.64 -0.54 -5.10
N THR A 220 20.85 -1.55 -5.93
CA THR A 220 20.26 -2.87 -5.77
C THR A 220 21.30 -3.89 -5.34
N CYS A 221 20.86 -4.85 -4.53
CA CYS A 221 21.61 -6.06 -4.18
C CYS A 221 20.66 -7.26 -4.30
N ILE A 222 21.14 -8.35 -4.89
CA ILE A 222 20.35 -9.58 -5.03
C ILE A 222 20.73 -10.54 -3.92
N THR A 223 19.73 -11.13 -3.29
CA THR A 223 19.88 -12.10 -2.21
C THR A 223 18.93 -13.28 -2.35
N ASP A 224 19.16 -14.30 -1.55
CA ASP A 224 18.28 -15.46 -1.47
C ASP A 224 17.02 -15.13 -0.68
N HIS A 225 15.96 -15.85 -0.96
CA HIS A 225 14.79 -15.92 -0.10
C HIS A 225 15.03 -16.97 1.00
N ASN A 226 14.06 -17.20 1.87
CA ASN A 226 14.18 -18.03 3.07
C ASN A 226 14.45 -19.54 2.86
N ASN A 227 14.63 -20.00 1.64
CA ASN A 227 15.00 -21.39 1.37
C ASN A 227 15.95 -21.52 0.16
N SER A 228 16.68 -22.63 0.12
CA SER A 228 17.71 -22.91 -0.90
C SER A 228 17.18 -23.04 -2.34
N GLY A 229 15.88 -23.23 -2.53
CA GLY A 229 15.26 -23.30 -3.85
C GLY A 229 14.99 -21.90 -4.47
N LEU A 230 15.19 -20.83 -3.70
CA LEU A 230 14.92 -19.45 -4.10
C LEU A 230 16.20 -18.60 -4.03
N SER A 231 17.29 -19.13 -4.56
CA SER A 231 18.57 -18.41 -4.65
C SER A 231 18.49 -17.25 -5.64
N ASN A 232 19.10 -16.11 -5.28
CA ASN A 232 19.07 -14.87 -6.07
C ASN A 232 17.65 -14.40 -6.40
N PHE A 233 16.72 -14.60 -5.49
CA PHE A 233 15.30 -14.40 -5.73
C PHE A 233 14.80 -13.02 -5.32
N VAL A 234 15.44 -12.38 -4.33
CA VAL A 234 15.01 -11.10 -3.75
C VAL A 234 15.97 -9.98 -4.14
N THR A 235 15.41 -8.85 -4.53
CA THR A 235 16.14 -7.58 -4.70
C THR A 235 15.98 -6.72 -3.45
N ILE A 236 17.09 -6.33 -2.86
CA ILE A 236 17.14 -5.30 -1.81
C ILE A 236 17.39 -3.96 -2.52
N PHE A 237 16.67 -2.93 -2.11
CA PHE A 237 16.81 -1.56 -2.61
C PHE A 237 17.35 -0.66 -1.50
N GLN A 238 18.44 0.03 -1.77
CA GLN A 238 18.89 1.20 -1.01
C GLN A 238 18.57 2.43 -1.85
N ILE A 239 17.74 3.34 -1.31
CA ILE A 239 17.25 4.52 -2.03
C ILE A 239 17.70 5.77 -1.30
N ASP A 240 18.59 6.52 -1.96
CA ASP A 240 18.96 7.89 -1.58
C ASP A 240 18.00 8.85 -2.26
N CYS A 241 17.27 9.62 -1.47
CA CYS A 241 16.23 10.53 -1.97
C CYS A 241 16.78 11.87 -2.47
N GLY A 242 18.06 12.15 -2.28
CA GLY A 242 18.75 13.32 -2.89
C GLY A 242 18.35 14.70 -2.35
N ASP A 243 17.72 14.77 -1.17
CA ASP A 243 17.20 16.01 -0.58
C ASP A 243 17.40 16.05 0.95
N ASP A 244 18.54 15.56 1.42
CA ASP A 244 18.86 15.37 2.84
C ASP A 244 17.92 14.37 3.57
N THR A 245 17.07 13.67 2.81
CA THR A 245 16.25 12.53 3.28
C THR A 245 17.00 11.25 2.96
N GLY A 246 17.77 10.75 3.90
CA GLY A 246 18.61 9.57 3.72
C GLY A 246 18.02 8.31 4.33
#